data_6e1b11188cc234244e3a80f865858660
#
_entry.id   6e1b11188cc234244e3a80f865858660
#
_cell.length_a   1.000
_cell.length_b   1.000
_cell.length_c   1.000
_cell.angle_alpha   90.00
_cell.angle_beta   90.00
_cell.angle_gamma   90.00
#
_symmetry.space_group_name_H-M   'P 1'
#
loop_
_entity.id
_entity.type
_entity.pdbx_description
1 polymer ?
#
loop_
_entity_poly.entity_id
_entity_poly.type
_entity_poly.pdbx_seq_one_letter_code
_entity_poly.pdbx_strand_id
1 'polypeptide(L)'
;MKNIKLICSLLFILVAASSCTKIEGIDQDLSFLNTVASTNPSKIFDISNDNSGIVKITPLGEGATSFVVNFGHGTGTAASATVKPGGTVSHSYPEGSYTVNITSVDIAGVNTVATYPLTVTYRAPEDVIIKIEGETEVSATAKYAKSFLV
;
A
#
# COMPACT_ATOMS: atom_id res chain seq x y z
N MET A 1 59.66 -22.01 -42.89
CA MET A 1 58.23 -22.08 -42.96
C MET A 1 57.60 -22.77 -41.72
N LYS A 2 58.33 -23.58 -40.93
CA LYS A 2 57.88 -24.28 -39.77
C LYS A 2 57.63 -23.35 -38.56
N ASN A 3 58.40 -22.30 -38.40
CA ASN A 3 58.34 -21.36 -37.27
C ASN A 3 57.22 -20.33 -37.40
N ILE A 4 56.77 -20.02 -38.61
CA ILE A 4 55.70 -19.06 -38.83
C ILE A 4 54.32 -19.60 -38.38
N LYS A 5 54.10 -20.92 -38.57
CA LYS A 5 52.88 -21.60 -38.09
C LYS A 5 52.80 -21.64 -36.58
N LEU A 6 53.95 -21.78 -35.91
CA LEU A 6 54.02 -21.79 -34.44
C LEU A 6 53.75 -20.41 -33.85
N ILE A 7 54.26 -19.34 -34.49
CA ILE A 7 54.02 -17.94 -34.09
C ILE A 7 52.55 -17.57 -34.29
N CYS A 8 51.92 -17.94 -35.41
CA CYS A 8 50.50 -17.72 -35.63
C CYS A 8 49.60 -18.48 -34.63
N SER A 9 49.97 -19.73 -34.26
CA SER A 9 49.26 -20.50 -33.28
C SER A 9 49.34 -19.87 -31.88
N LEU A 10 50.52 -19.37 -31.52
CA LEU A 10 50.75 -18.70 -30.22
C LEU A 10 50.00 -17.36 -30.14
N LEU A 11 49.94 -16.60 -31.26
CA LEU A 11 49.22 -15.33 -31.34
C LEU A 11 47.70 -15.55 -31.24
N PHE A 12 47.17 -16.65 -31.78
CA PHE A 12 45.75 -16.98 -31.73
C PHE A 12 45.32 -17.37 -30.31
N ILE A 13 46.16 -18.05 -29.54
CA ILE A 13 45.92 -18.39 -28.15
C ILE A 13 45.91 -17.15 -27.25
N LEU A 14 46.78 -16.15 -27.55
CA LEU A 14 46.84 -14.91 -26.76
C LEU A 14 45.60 -14.04 -26.94
N VAL A 15 44.97 -14.03 -28.16
CA VAL A 15 43.76 -13.28 -28.42
C VAL A 15 42.51 -13.91 -27.79
N ALA A 16 42.51 -15.25 -27.64
CA ALA A 16 41.39 -15.95 -26.99
C ALA A 16 41.34 -15.74 -25.49
N ALA A 17 42.43 -15.35 -24.84
CA ALA A 17 42.49 -15.13 -23.38
C ALA A 17 41.99 -13.73 -22.94
N SER A 18 41.80 -12.80 -23.89
CA SER A 18 41.35 -11.43 -23.55
C SER A 18 39.84 -11.21 -23.73
N SER A 19 39.07 -12.27 -24.01
CA SER A 19 37.61 -12.17 -24.25
C SER A 19 36.75 -12.42 -23.00
N CYS A 20 37.31 -12.48 -21.80
CA CYS A 20 36.54 -12.39 -20.58
C CYS A 20 36.53 -10.94 -20.10
N THR A 21 35.85 -10.06 -20.84
CA THR A 21 35.38 -8.83 -20.21
C THR A 21 34.29 -9.23 -19.24
N LYS A 22 34.62 -9.17 -17.93
CA LYS A 22 33.66 -9.17 -16.84
C LYS A 22 32.58 -8.15 -17.23
N ILE A 23 31.37 -8.62 -17.45
CA ILE A 23 30.23 -7.73 -17.60
C ILE A 23 30.05 -7.10 -16.21
N GLU A 24 30.70 -5.97 -15.99
CA GLU A 24 30.37 -5.06 -14.90
C GLU A 24 29.08 -4.35 -15.31
N GLY A 25 28.01 -5.07 -15.22
CA GLY A 25 26.72 -4.53 -15.51
C GLY A 25 25.71 -5.09 -14.55
N ILE A 26 25.32 -4.25 -13.68
CA ILE A 26 24.37 -4.29 -12.58
C ILE A 26 25.15 -4.38 -11.28
N ASP A 27 25.57 -3.23 -10.78
CA ASP A 27 25.83 -3.08 -9.36
C ASP A 27 24.60 -3.67 -8.66
N GLN A 28 24.83 -4.73 -7.88
CA GLN A 28 23.79 -5.30 -7.03
C GLN A 28 23.50 -4.37 -5.84
N ASP A 29 23.73 -3.07 -6.04
CA ASP A 29 23.25 -2.08 -5.10
C ASP A 29 21.75 -1.88 -5.30
N LEU A 30 21.00 -2.79 -4.70
CA LEU A 30 19.55 -2.69 -4.56
C LEU A 30 19.17 -1.74 -3.41
N SER A 31 20.11 -0.92 -2.93
CA SER A 31 19.86 0.04 -1.85
C SER A 31 18.76 1.04 -2.23
N PHE A 32 18.57 1.32 -3.53
CA PHE A 32 17.44 2.14 -3.98
C PHE A 32 16.08 1.49 -3.72
N LEU A 33 16.01 0.16 -3.59
CA LEU A 33 14.77 -0.53 -3.23
C LEU A 33 14.42 -0.37 -1.74
N ASN A 34 15.38 0.01 -0.90
CA ASN A 34 15.18 0.21 0.53
C ASN A 34 14.67 1.61 0.89
N THR A 35 14.56 2.52 -0.07
CA THR A 35 14.29 3.94 0.20
C THR A 35 12.87 4.40 -0.09
N VAL A 36 11.94 3.51 -0.39
CA VAL A 36 10.57 3.95 -0.72
C VAL A 36 9.58 3.58 0.36
N ALA A 37 9.78 4.14 1.54
CA ALA A 37 8.65 4.38 2.42
C ALA A 37 7.87 5.56 1.80
N SER A 38 6.66 5.30 1.30
CA SER A 38 5.78 6.37 0.84
C SER A 38 5.54 7.35 1.99
N THR A 39 6.10 8.55 1.88
CA THR A 39 6.04 9.59 2.91
C THR A 39 4.76 10.42 2.86
N ASN A 40 3.76 10.04 2.05
CA ASN A 40 2.53 10.80 1.90
C ASN A 40 1.30 9.99 2.36
N PRO A 41 1.01 9.95 3.68
CA PRO A 41 -0.10 9.18 4.25
C PRO A 41 -1.47 9.64 3.74
N SER A 42 -1.61 10.89 3.29
CA SER A 42 -2.87 11.42 2.76
C SER A 42 -3.31 10.81 1.42
N LYS A 43 -2.40 10.12 0.72
CA LYS A 43 -2.72 9.39 -0.52
C LYS A 43 -3.02 7.91 -0.31
N ILE A 44 -2.70 7.37 0.87
CA ILE A 44 -2.92 5.97 1.20
C ILE A 44 -4.36 5.73 1.65
N PHE A 45 -4.95 6.69 2.37
CA PHE A 45 -6.30 6.58 2.91
C PHE A 45 -7.27 7.53 2.19
N ASP A 46 -8.39 6.98 1.74
CA ASP A 46 -9.57 7.72 1.28
C ASP A 46 -10.74 7.38 2.22
N ILE A 47 -11.09 8.34 3.08
CA ILE A 47 -12.10 8.20 4.12
C ILE A 47 -13.42 8.73 3.56
N SER A 48 -14.48 7.91 3.61
CA SER A 48 -15.81 8.33 3.17
C SER A 48 -16.36 9.45 4.07
N ASN A 49 -17.07 10.38 3.45
CA ASN A 49 -17.67 11.54 4.12
C ASN A 49 -19.16 11.34 4.47
N ASP A 50 -19.65 10.12 4.38
CA ASP A 50 -21.07 9.76 4.51
C ASP A 50 -21.43 9.09 5.83
N ASN A 51 -20.52 9.13 6.81
CA ASN A 51 -20.63 8.45 8.10
C ASN A 51 -20.78 6.91 7.99
N SER A 52 -20.43 6.33 6.85
CA SER A 52 -20.37 4.86 6.71
C SER A 52 -19.16 4.26 7.43
N GLY A 53 -18.14 5.09 7.72
CA GLY A 53 -16.86 4.66 8.27
C GLY A 53 -16.03 3.86 7.27
N ILE A 54 -16.39 3.84 5.99
CA ILE A 54 -15.64 3.12 4.98
C ILE A 54 -14.35 3.89 4.66
N VAL A 55 -13.23 3.21 4.80
CA VAL A 55 -11.92 3.72 4.42
C VAL A 55 -11.37 2.83 3.31
N LYS A 56 -11.03 3.45 2.18
CA LYS A 56 -10.30 2.78 1.10
C LYS A 56 -8.81 2.98 1.33
N ILE A 57 -8.06 1.89 1.28
CA ILE A 57 -6.62 1.85 1.51
C ILE A 57 -5.95 1.42 0.22
N THR A 58 -5.10 2.27 -0.32
CA THR A 58 -4.31 2.01 -1.52
C THR A 58 -2.84 2.03 -1.14
N PRO A 59 -2.23 0.86 -0.85
CA PRO A 59 -0.82 0.78 -0.53
C PRO A 59 0.05 1.26 -1.69
N LEU A 60 1.09 2.01 -1.38
CA LEU A 60 2.07 2.51 -2.35
C LEU A 60 3.46 2.04 -1.93
N GLY A 61 4.26 1.63 -2.91
CA GLY A 61 5.65 1.23 -2.69
C GLY A 61 6.26 0.78 -4.01
N GLU A 62 7.47 1.27 -4.28
CA GLU A 62 8.23 0.83 -5.45
C GLU A 62 8.88 -0.53 -5.16
N GLY A 63 8.95 -1.39 -6.19
CA GLY A 63 9.57 -2.70 -6.08
C GLY A 63 8.76 -3.75 -5.30
N ALA A 64 7.58 -3.39 -4.76
CA ALA A 64 6.74 -4.35 -4.08
C ALA A 64 6.00 -5.26 -5.06
N THR A 65 5.92 -6.54 -4.76
CA THR A 65 5.13 -7.54 -5.48
C THR A 65 3.75 -7.74 -4.86
N SER A 66 3.62 -7.47 -3.56
CA SER A 66 2.35 -7.51 -2.83
C SER A 66 2.43 -6.67 -1.56
N PHE A 67 1.26 -6.37 -1.00
CA PHE A 67 1.11 -5.70 0.28
C PHE A 67 0.18 -6.50 1.18
N VAL A 68 0.51 -6.59 2.46
CA VAL A 68 -0.40 -7.08 3.51
C VAL A 68 -0.81 -5.88 4.36
N VAL A 69 -2.09 -5.55 4.34
CA VAL A 69 -2.67 -4.45 5.13
C VAL A 69 -3.30 -5.04 6.37
N ASN A 70 -2.77 -4.70 7.55
CA ASN A 70 -3.41 -4.97 8.83
C ASN A 70 -4.15 -3.71 9.25
N PHE A 71 -5.47 -3.83 9.40
CA PHE A 71 -6.35 -2.69 9.64
C PHE A 71 -6.24 -2.10 11.05
N GLY A 72 -5.59 -2.80 12.00
CA GLY A 72 -5.62 -2.39 13.41
C GLY A 72 -7.02 -2.45 14.04
N HIS A 73 -7.97 -3.10 13.37
CA HIS A 73 -9.36 -3.26 13.76
C HIS A 73 -9.90 -4.59 13.23
N GLY A 74 -10.78 -5.23 14.00
CA GLY A 74 -11.31 -6.54 13.65
C GLY A 74 -10.46 -7.71 14.17
N THR A 75 -10.90 -8.92 13.89
CA THR A 75 -10.25 -10.17 14.33
C THR A 75 -10.23 -11.20 13.20
N GLY A 76 -9.29 -12.13 13.25
CA GLY A 76 -9.18 -13.20 12.25
C GLY A 76 -8.96 -12.67 10.85
N THR A 77 -9.66 -13.22 9.86
CA THR A 77 -9.53 -12.83 8.45
C THR A 77 -10.05 -11.44 8.14
N ALA A 78 -10.87 -10.85 9.03
CA ALA A 78 -11.37 -9.48 8.89
C ALA A 78 -10.35 -8.42 9.35
N ALA A 79 -9.26 -8.82 10.02
CA ALA A 79 -8.26 -7.91 10.54
C ALA A 79 -7.20 -7.49 9.51
N SER A 80 -7.08 -8.21 8.38
CA SER A 80 -6.08 -7.92 7.37
C SER A 80 -6.51 -8.35 5.97
N ALA A 81 -5.88 -7.78 4.94
CA ALA A 81 -6.08 -8.15 3.56
C ALA A 81 -4.77 -8.09 2.77
N THR A 82 -4.65 -8.93 1.74
CA THR A 82 -3.53 -8.87 0.80
C THR A 82 -3.96 -8.11 -0.45
N VAL A 83 -3.13 -7.15 -0.87
CA VAL A 83 -3.39 -6.25 -1.99
C VAL A 83 -2.21 -6.32 -2.97
N LYS A 84 -2.50 -6.38 -4.26
CA LYS A 84 -1.47 -6.27 -5.31
C LYS A 84 -1.08 -4.81 -5.54
N PRO A 85 0.10 -4.54 -6.11
CA PRO A 85 0.48 -3.18 -6.49
C PRO A 85 -0.60 -2.52 -7.37
N GLY A 86 -0.96 -1.27 -7.02
CA GLY A 86 -2.03 -0.52 -7.67
C GLY A 86 -3.45 -0.93 -7.25
N GLY A 87 -3.61 -1.97 -6.42
CA GLY A 87 -4.90 -2.39 -5.90
C GLY A 87 -5.33 -1.56 -4.68
N THR A 88 -6.62 -1.63 -4.36
CA THR A 88 -7.26 -0.96 -3.23
C THR A 88 -8.04 -1.97 -2.41
N VAL A 89 -8.03 -1.82 -1.10
CA VAL A 89 -8.90 -2.56 -0.18
C VAL A 89 -9.75 -1.60 0.62
N SER A 90 -10.98 -2.00 0.93
CA SER A 90 -11.91 -1.22 1.76
C SER A 90 -12.14 -1.92 3.09
N HIS A 91 -12.15 -1.15 4.18
CA HIS A 91 -12.50 -1.63 5.51
C HIS A 91 -13.42 -0.63 6.19
N SER A 92 -14.38 -1.12 6.99
CA SER A 92 -15.31 -0.27 7.74
C SER A 92 -14.80 -0.11 9.17
N TYR A 93 -14.61 1.14 9.57
CA TYR A 93 -14.18 1.51 10.91
C TYR A 93 -15.31 2.25 11.65
N PRO A 94 -15.59 1.90 12.90
CA PRO A 94 -16.27 2.81 13.81
C PRO A 94 -15.51 4.14 13.95
N GLU A 95 -16.17 5.15 14.52
CA GLU A 95 -15.48 6.38 14.90
C GLU A 95 -14.39 6.07 15.93
N GLY A 96 -13.18 6.60 15.71
CA GLY A 96 -12.04 6.34 16.58
C GLY A 96 -10.68 6.51 15.92
N SER A 97 -9.64 6.17 16.68
CA SER A 97 -8.25 6.20 16.21
C SER A 97 -7.70 4.77 16.13
N TYR A 98 -7.03 4.48 15.03
CA TYR A 98 -6.52 3.16 14.69
C TYR A 98 -5.06 3.25 14.25
N THR A 99 -4.37 2.12 14.31
CA THR A 99 -3.01 1.97 13.79
C THR A 99 -3.03 0.94 12.67
N VAL A 100 -2.86 1.40 11.45
CA VAL A 100 -2.81 0.55 10.25
C VAL A 100 -1.36 0.20 9.96
N ASN A 101 -1.05 -1.09 9.85
CA ASN A 101 0.27 -1.57 9.46
C ASN A 101 0.21 -2.11 8.03
N ILE A 102 1.08 -1.60 7.17
CA ILE A 102 1.21 -2.05 5.79
C ILE A 102 2.58 -2.72 5.63
N THR A 103 2.56 -4.02 5.35
CA THR A 103 3.76 -4.78 5.05
C THR A 103 3.91 -4.89 3.54
N SER A 104 4.95 -4.34 2.97
CA SER A 104 5.34 -4.54 1.58
C SER A 104 6.25 -5.76 1.46
N VAL A 105 6.03 -6.57 0.44
CA VAL A 105 6.85 -7.73 0.10
C VAL A 105 7.51 -7.44 -1.24
N ASP A 106 8.82 -7.45 -1.30
CA ASP A 106 9.57 -7.22 -2.53
C ASP A 106 9.75 -8.51 -3.37
N ILE A 107 10.44 -8.40 -4.51
CA ILE A 107 10.71 -9.53 -5.40
C ILE A 107 11.65 -10.57 -4.76
N ALA A 108 12.45 -10.18 -3.79
CA ALA A 108 13.33 -11.08 -3.04
C ALA A 108 12.62 -11.76 -1.85
N GLY A 109 11.34 -11.40 -1.60
CA GLY A 109 10.56 -11.91 -0.48
C GLY A 109 10.88 -11.20 0.84
N VAL A 110 11.58 -10.06 0.81
CA VAL A 110 11.86 -9.27 2.01
C VAL A 110 10.61 -8.47 2.39
N ASN A 111 10.30 -8.48 3.67
CA ASN A 111 9.16 -7.79 4.23
C ASN A 111 9.58 -6.47 4.87
N THR A 112 8.94 -5.37 4.48
CA THR A 112 9.11 -4.06 5.11
C THR A 112 7.78 -3.59 5.67
N VAL A 113 7.75 -3.21 6.95
CA VAL A 113 6.53 -2.78 7.63
C VAL A 113 6.54 -1.26 7.80
N ALA A 114 5.47 -0.62 7.37
CA ALA A 114 5.21 0.79 7.62
C ALA A 114 3.93 0.93 8.45
N THR A 115 3.94 1.84 9.42
CA THR A 115 2.85 2.05 10.38
C THR A 115 2.24 3.43 10.14
N TYR A 116 0.91 3.47 10.04
CA TYR A 116 0.16 4.68 9.75
C TYR A 116 -0.94 4.90 10.78
N PRO A 117 -1.00 6.08 11.42
CA PRO A 117 -2.15 6.45 12.23
C PRO A 117 -3.34 6.78 11.32
N LEU A 118 -4.52 6.29 11.69
CA LEU A 118 -5.78 6.56 11.02
C LEU A 118 -6.79 7.06 12.05
N THR A 119 -7.39 8.21 11.81
CA THR A 119 -8.49 8.73 12.63
C THR A 119 -9.74 8.83 11.76
N VAL A 120 -10.81 8.18 12.21
CA VAL A 120 -12.13 8.21 11.58
C VAL A 120 -13.05 9.03 12.47
N THR A 121 -13.60 10.11 11.93
CA THR A 121 -14.49 11.01 12.63
C THR A 121 -15.79 11.13 11.85
N TYR A 122 -16.92 11.00 12.53
CA TYR A 122 -18.23 11.17 11.92
C TYR A 122 -18.67 12.62 11.98
N ARG A 123 -19.34 13.06 10.94
CA ARG A 123 -19.95 14.39 10.91
C ARG A 123 -21.16 14.44 11.84
N ALA A 124 -21.32 15.56 12.52
CA ALA A 124 -22.56 15.85 13.22
C ALA A 124 -23.75 15.88 12.24
N PRO A 125 -24.97 15.52 12.68
CA PRO A 125 -26.16 15.66 11.86
C PRO A 125 -26.33 17.11 11.39
N GLU A 126 -26.62 17.29 10.11
CA GLU A 126 -26.89 18.57 9.47
C GLU A 126 -28.33 18.60 8.95
N ASP A 127 -28.89 19.80 8.76
CA ASP A 127 -30.23 20.01 8.22
C ASP A 127 -31.31 19.23 9.01
N VAL A 128 -31.23 19.30 10.35
CA VAL A 128 -32.20 18.61 11.21
C VAL A 128 -33.55 19.26 11.07
N ILE A 129 -34.54 18.53 10.57
CA ILE A 129 -35.93 18.97 10.44
C ILE A 129 -36.78 18.07 11.35
N ILE A 130 -37.52 18.68 12.27
CA ILE A 130 -38.49 17.99 13.11
C ILE A 130 -39.87 18.47 12.68
N LYS A 131 -40.74 17.55 12.34
CA LYS A 131 -42.15 17.81 12.04
C LYS A 131 -43.02 17.16 13.13
N ILE A 132 -43.98 17.91 13.62
CA ILE A 132 -44.97 17.43 14.54
C ILE A 132 -46.31 17.50 13.83
N GLU A 133 -46.95 16.34 13.62
CA GLU A 133 -48.23 16.23 12.92
C GLU A 133 -49.25 15.68 13.94
N GLY A 134 -50.21 16.55 14.28
CA GLY A 134 -51.20 16.21 15.31
C GLY A 134 -50.62 16.19 16.73
N GLU A 135 -51.27 15.43 17.61
CA GLU A 135 -50.91 15.36 19.03
C GLU A 135 -49.92 14.23 19.37
N THR A 136 -49.68 13.32 18.45
CA THR A 136 -48.93 12.06 18.71
C THR A 136 -47.89 11.66 17.69
N GLU A 137 -47.81 12.33 16.56
CA GLU A 137 -46.85 11.93 15.51
C GLU A 137 -45.70 12.93 15.41
N VAL A 138 -44.49 12.45 15.65
CA VAL A 138 -43.25 13.22 15.49
C VAL A 138 -42.37 12.55 14.45
N SER A 139 -42.03 13.27 13.39
CA SER A 139 -41.07 12.80 12.42
C SER A 139 -39.79 13.67 12.44
N ALA A 140 -38.63 13.03 12.28
CA ALA A 140 -37.35 13.72 12.23
C ALA A 140 -36.54 13.28 11.01
N THR A 141 -35.92 14.22 10.32
CA THR A 141 -34.99 13.97 9.22
C THR A 141 -33.72 14.79 9.41
N ALA A 142 -32.58 14.25 9.06
CA ALA A 142 -31.33 14.96 9.01
C ALA A 142 -30.35 14.28 8.05
N LYS A 143 -29.40 15.04 7.52
CA LYS A 143 -28.23 14.48 6.83
C LYS A 143 -27.28 13.92 7.88
N TYR A 144 -26.58 12.84 7.53
CA TYR A 144 -25.54 12.19 8.34
C TYR A 144 -26.03 11.61 9.69
N ALA A 145 -27.34 11.61 9.96
CA ALA A 145 -27.90 10.94 11.11
C ALA A 145 -28.10 9.43 10.85
N LYS A 146 -27.72 8.58 11.79
CA LYS A 146 -27.93 7.14 11.73
C LYS A 146 -29.27 6.74 12.36
N SER A 147 -29.69 7.43 13.40
CA SER A 147 -30.95 7.20 14.12
C SER A 147 -31.35 8.45 14.88
N PHE A 148 -32.60 8.54 15.26
CA PHE A 148 -33.16 9.55 16.15
C PHE A 148 -33.69 8.86 17.42
N LEU A 149 -33.42 9.45 18.55
CA LEU A 149 -34.05 9.05 19.81
C LEU A 149 -35.16 10.07 20.10
N VAL A 150 -36.38 9.59 20.17
CA VAL A 150 -37.59 10.39 20.48
C VAL A 150 -38.14 9.98 21.85
#